data_2ea8a72a4c4df932085ffcc9e690464e
#
_entry.id   2ea8a72a4c4df932085ffcc9e690464e
#
_cell.length_a   1.000
_cell.length_b   1.000
_cell.length_c   1.000
_cell.angle_alpha   90.00
_cell.angle_beta   90.00
_cell.angle_gamma   90.00
#
_symmetry.space_group_name_H-M   'P 1'
#
loop_
_entity.id
_entity.type
_entity.pdbx_description
1 polymer ?
#
loop_
_entity_poly.entity_id
_entity_poly.type
_entity_poly.pdbx_seq_one_letter_code
_entity_poly.pdbx_strand_id
1 'polypeptide(L)'
;MFRDNRTNELVILKEIAETLNTSNDTYHVLQAVLEKLLSVTGLTTGWIFLADENGKYTKLIDYQLPEALTYENKRPMCEGECWCLRGFVDGKLERAVNIIECKRINNAIEYNWGDTEGILHHATVPLKAGGEKFGVLNVASPGKTYFSEEELVLLQSVAFQIGTALKRTKLYENEKRRAHYYVKLERFIQALKTIHKFNVLPEKVVNHVGEVFQWNQVAFFIREEVELSLRASYGQKELQKVVKEAAKNALEHGESALLKHVNGAVIATPIHIQNHIFGVLCVSLNNGEFDVNTIDVIQALSNHVSLIIENLRLNEQRRELVRMEERNRLARDLHDSVSQKLFSLTFMTKGAEAVLKGQNEKVDQSLHEIRELSQGALKEMRTLIWQLRPAGLEKGLLPALKQYGESLGLKIREQVTGVRDLPRVVEEALWRIGQEALNNVSKHANVREAAIYFKVTEKNVSLEIVDQGNGFVEKDIKEKKSLGMTTMRERVELIGGTIKIVSEKKRTSIKINVPL
;
A
#
# COMPACT_ATOMS: atom_id res chain seq x y z
N MET A 1 -27.39 -39.39 52.23
CA MET A 1 -26.02 -38.87 52.15
C MET A 1 -25.52 -38.60 50.73
N PHE A 2 -25.66 -39.51 49.79
CA PHE A 2 -25.17 -39.27 48.37
C PHE A 2 -25.97 -38.25 47.55
N ARG A 3 -27.25 -37.99 47.88
CA ARG A 3 -28.05 -36.96 47.21
C ARG A 3 -27.73 -35.51 47.63
N ASP A 4 -27.37 -35.30 48.90
CA ASP A 4 -27.07 -33.97 49.41
C ASP A 4 -25.75 -33.37 48.86
N ASN A 5 -24.71 -34.21 48.70
CA ASN A 5 -23.42 -33.73 48.21
C ASN A 5 -23.50 -33.25 46.73
N ARG A 6 -24.18 -34.01 45.86
CA ARG A 6 -24.37 -33.62 44.44
C ARG A 6 -25.21 -32.36 44.27
N THR A 7 -26.20 -32.16 45.14
CA THR A 7 -27.02 -30.94 45.10
C THR A 7 -26.21 -29.71 45.49
N ASN A 8 -25.33 -29.83 46.48
CA ASN A 8 -24.41 -28.76 46.89
C ASN A 8 -23.38 -28.42 45.79
N GLU A 9 -22.79 -29.42 45.13
CA GLU A 9 -21.85 -29.18 44.00
C GLU A 9 -22.50 -28.42 42.88
N LEU A 10 -23.72 -28.76 42.47
CA LEU A 10 -24.47 -28.08 41.41
C LEU A 10 -24.81 -26.64 41.79
N VAL A 11 -25.12 -26.37 43.06
CA VAL A 11 -25.36 -25.00 43.55
C VAL A 11 -24.07 -24.17 43.48
N ILE A 12 -22.94 -24.76 43.92
CA ILE A 12 -21.64 -24.11 43.84
C ILE A 12 -21.30 -23.73 42.36
N LEU A 13 -21.41 -24.70 41.46
CA LEU A 13 -21.12 -24.47 40.03
C LEU A 13 -22.05 -23.44 39.42
N LYS A 14 -23.32 -23.41 39.78
CA LYS A 14 -24.27 -22.40 39.33
C LYS A 14 -23.90 -21.00 39.81
N GLU A 15 -23.61 -20.82 41.10
CA GLU A 15 -23.25 -19.52 41.66
C GLU A 15 -21.94 -18.97 41.08
N ILE A 16 -20.95 -19.85 40.82
CA ILE A 16 -19.71 -19.48 40.14
C ILE A 16 -19.98 -19.08 38.70
N ALA A 17 -20.82 -19.84 37.97
CA ALA A 17 -21.19 -19.50 36.59
C ALA A 17 -21.93 -18.15 36.50
N GLU A 18 -22.83 -17.88 37.45
CA GLU A 18 -23.49 -16.57 37.54
C GLU A 18 -22.49 -15.45 37.79
N THR A 19 -21.56 -15.63 38.74
CA THR A 19 -20.50 -14.65 39.05
C THR A 19 -19.59 -14.39 37.83
N LEU A 20 -19.19 -15.42 37.11
CA LEU A 20 -18.38 -15.31 35.87
C LEU A 20 -19.08 -14.54 34.73
N ASN A 21 -20.38 -14.33 34.82
CA ASN A 21 -21.16 -13.59 33.84
C ASN A 21 -21.54 -12.15 34.25
N THR A 22 -21.13 -11.70 35.44
CA THR A 22 -21.55 -10.38 35.99
C THR A 22 -20.82 -9.20 35.37
N SER A 23 -19.59 -9.37 34.90
CA SER A 23 -18.75 -8.28 34.37
C SER A 23 -17.78 -8.78 33.31
N ASN A 24 -17.29 -7.85 32.49
CA ASN A 24 -16.23 -8.09 31.52
C ASN A 24 -14.82 -7.76 32.08
N ASP A 25 -14.73 -7.23 33.30
CA ASP A 25 -13.44 -6.99 33.94
C ASP A 25 -12.89 -8.29 34.54
N THR A 26 -11.90 -8.86 33.87
CA THR A 26 -11.29 -10.14 34.25
C THR A 26 -10.78 -10.15 35.68
N TYR A 27 -10.17 -9.06 36.18
CA TYR A 27 -9.62 -9.02 37.53
C TYR A 27 -10.73 -9.10 38.60
N HIS A 28 -11.70 -8.20 38.50
CA HIS A 28 -12.82 -8.13 39.46
C HIS A 28 -13.65 -9.42 39.44
N VAL A 29 -13.88 -10.00 38.27
CA VAL A 29 -14.62 -11.26 38.16
C VAL A 29 -13.88 -12.43 38.79
N LEU A 30 -12.59 -12.57 38.52
CA LEU A 30 -11.78 -13.65 39.12
C LEU A 30 -11.64 -13.48 40.61
N GLN A 31 -11.53 -12.25 41.12
CA GLN A 31 -11.53 -11.95 42.57
C GLN A 31 -12.85 -12.42 43.20
N ALA A 32 -13.99 -12.02 42.67
CA ALA A 32 -15.31 -12.40 43.16
C ALA A 32 -15.55 -13.92 43.09
N VAL A 33 -15.08 -14.58 42.00
CA VAL A 33 -15.17 -16.03 41.85
C VAL A 33 -14.32 -16.76 42.90
N LEU A 34 -13.10 -16.26 43.15
CA LEU A 34 -12.21 -16.83 44.16
C LEU A 34 -12.83 -16.73 45.55
N GLU A 35 -13.32 -15.53 45.93
CA GLU A 35 -14.02 -15.31 47.23
C GLU A 35 -15.24 -16.23 47.33
N LYS A 36 -16.05 -16.34 46.30
CA LYS A 36 -17.23 -17.21 46.29
C LYS A 36 -16.89 -18.69 46.41
N LEU A 37 -15.87 -19.15 45.64
CA LEU A 37 -15.38 -20.51 45.74
C LEU A 37 -14.96 -20.86 47.18
N LEU A 38 -14.16 -20.03 47.80
CA LEU A 38 -13.66 -20.23 49.15
C LEU A 38 -14.81 -20.26 50.19
N SER A 39 -15.75 -19.30 50.10
CA SER A 39 -16.89 -19.22 50.98
C SER A 39 -17.81 -20.46 50.92
N VAL A 40 -18.04 -21.02 49.74
CA VAL A 40 -18.94 -22.15 49.52
C VAL A 40 -18.27 -23.49 49.84
N THR A 41 -16.95 -23.59 49.63
CA THR A 41 -16.17 -24.81 49.93
C THR A 41 -15.66 -24.86 51.38
N GLY A 42 -15.80 -23.77 52.13
CA GLY A 42 -15.26 -23.66 53.52
C GLY A 42 -13.72 -23.55 53.55
N LEU A 43 -13.07 -23.29 52.41
CA LEU A 43 -11.63 -23.02 52.37
C LEU A 43 -11.36 -21.59 52.74
N THR A 44 -10.17 -21.30 53.27
CA THR A 44 -9.85 -19.96 53.83
C THR A 44 -9.06 -19.10 52.89
N THR A 45 -8.12 -19.66 52.14
CA THR A 45 -7.26 -18.90 51.26
C THR A 45 -7.15 -19.47 49.87
N GLY A 46 -6.90 -18.61 48.92
CA GLY A 46 -6.66 -19.02 47.54
C GLY A 46 -5.96 -17.96 46.71
N TRP A 47 -5.39 -18.41 45.59
CA TRP A 47 -4.75 -17.50 44.64
C TRP A 47 -4.77 -18.07 43.21
N ILE A 48 -4.84 -17.16 42.26
CA ILE A 48 -4.81 -17.46 40.81
C ILE A 48 -3.58 -16.78 40.23
N PHE A 49 -2.74 -17.57 39.56
CA PHE A 49 -1.69 -17.04 38.71
C PHE A 49 -2.18 -17.06 37.26
N LEU A 50 -2.27 -15.91 36.63
CA LEU A 50 -2.48 -15.82 35.18
C LEU A 50 -1.15 -15.85 34.45
N ALA A 51 -1.08 -16.54 33.34
CA ALA A 51 0.09 -16.65 32.49
C ALA A 51 -0.25 -16.22 31.05
N ASP A 52 0.75 -15.64 30.36
CA ASP A 52 0.63 -15.34 28.94
C ASP A 52 0.82 -16.59 28.05
N GLU A 53 0.79 -16.41 26.73
CA GLU A 53 0.93 -17.51 25.76
C GLU A 53 2.31 -18.20 25.84
N ASN A 54 3.33 -17.50 26.33
CA ASN A 54 4.69 -18.03 26.55
C ASN A 54 4.85 -18.69 27.92
N GLY A 55 3.77 -18.70 28.73
CA GLY A 55 3.78 -19.24 30.08
C GLY A 55 4.40 -18.32 31.12
N LYS A 56 4.69 -17.05 30.76
CA LYS A 56 5.21 -16.06 31.70
C LYS A 56 4.06 -15.57 32.58
N TYR A 57 4.31 -15.53 33.88
CA TYR A 57 3.40 -14.95 34.84
C TYR A 57 3.08 -13.49 34.56
N THR A 58 1.79 -13.13 34.56
CA THR A 58 1.31 -11.80 34.20
C THR A 58 0.59 -11.09 35.34
N LYS A 59 -0.24 -11.82 36.11
CA LYS A 59 -1.06 -11.25 37.20
C LYS A 59 -1.30 -12.28 38.31
N LEU A 60 -1.37 -11.79 39.53
CA LEU A 60 -1.81 -12.50 40.73
C LEU A 60 -3.18 -11.96 41.17
N ILE A 61 -4.13 -12.86 41.37
CA ILE A 61 -5.39 -12.61 42.07
C ILE A 61 -5.35 -13.47 43.34
N ASP A 62 -5.65 -12.92 44.49
CA ASP A 62 -5.56 -13.65 45.73
C ASP A 62 -6.64 -13.23 46.74
N TYR A 63 -6.95 -14.13 47.65
CA TYR A 63 -7.85 -13.87 48.75
C TYR A 63 -7.33 -14.50 50.05
N GLN A 64 -7.26 -13.67 51.11
CA GLN A 64 -6.81 -14.06 52.45
C GLN A 64 -5.49 -14.84 52.45
N LEU A 65 -4.46 -14.31 51.78
CA LEU A 65 -3.11 -14.86 51.86
C LEU A 65 -2.53 -14.63 53.28
N PRO A 66 -1.84 -15.64 53.86
CA PRO A 66 -1.16 -15.49 55.15
C PRO A 66 -0.02 -14.47 55.07
N GLU A 67 0.38 -13.94 56.26
CA GLU A 67 1.44 -12.91 56.36
C GLU A 67 2.73 -13.33 55.66
N ALA A 68 3.14 -14.57 55.82
CA ALA A 68 4.32 -15.14 55.17
C ALA A 68 4.32 -15.05 53.63
N LEU A 69 3.17 -15.05 52.98
CA LEU A 69 3.03 -14.94 51.52
C LEU A 69 2.76 -13.50 51.04
N THR A 70 2.40 -12.59 51.97
CA THR A 70 2.22 -11.16 51.68
C THR A 70 3.47 -10.32 51.97
N TYR A 71 4.53 -10.92 52.50
CA TYR A 71 5.80 -10.30 52.81
C TYR A 71 6.35 -9.43 51.66
N GLU A 72 6.89 -8.24 51.99
CA GLU A 72 7.44 -7.29 51.01
C GLU A 72 6.56 -7.11 49.75
N ASN A 73 5.30 -6.76 49.97
CA ASN A 73 4.34 -6.54 48.88
C ASN A 73 4.11 -7.78 47.97
N LYS A 74 3.92 -8.95 48.62
CA LYS A 74 3.69 -10.26 47.98
C LYS A 74 4.91 -10.76 47.16
N ARG A 75 6.12 -10.36 47.52
CA ARG A 75 7.35 -10.81 46.88
C ARG A 75 7.44 -12.34 46.77
N PRO A 76 7.09 -13.17 47.77
CA PRO A 76 7.09 -14.63 47.68
C PRO A 76 6.18 -15.17 46.58
N MET A 77 5.13 -14.43 46.23
CA MET A 77 4.16 -14.80 45.21
C MET A 77 4.56 -14.32 43.83
N CYS A 78 5.25 -13.18 43.73
CA CYS A 78 5.62 -12.55 42.47
C CYS A 78 6.98 -13.01 41.93
N GLU A 79 7.92 -13.34 42.85
CA GLU A 79 9.28 -13.74 42.48
C GLU A 79 9.50 -15.25 42.67
N GLY A 80 10.48 -15.78 41.93
CA GLY A 80 10.89 -17.17 42.02
C GLY A 80 9.99 -18.16 41.28
N GLU A 81 10.53 -19.35 41.11
CA GLU A 81 9.87 -20.47 40.42
C GLU A 81 9.20 -21.42 41.42
N CYS A 82 8.01 -21.90 41.08
CA CYS A 82 7.37 -23.01 41.78
C CYS A 82 6.98 -24.13 40.83
N TRP A 83 6.81 -25.33 41.40
CA TRP A 83 6.42 -26.49 40.63
C TRP A 83 5.09 -26.28 39.87
N CYS A 84 4.11 -25.61 40.53
CA CYS A 84 2.77 -25.38 39.97
C CYS A 84 2.83 -24.64 38.63
N LEU A 85 3.55 -23.50 38.56
CA LEU A 85 3.71 -22.72 37.35
C LEU A 85 4.57 -23.46 36.31
N ARG A 86 5.71 -24.04 36.74
CA ARG A 86 6.57 -24.81 35.85
C ARG A 86 5.84 -26.01 35.26
N GLY A 87 5.17 -26.82 36.12
CA GLY A 87 4.40 -27.98 35.67
C GLY A 87 3.24 -27.60 34.74
N PHE A 88 2.67 -26.41 34.92
CA PHE A 88 1.66 -25.88 34.01
C PHE A 88 2.24 -25.51 32.65
N VAL A 89 3.36 -24.79 32.61
CA VAL A 89 4.05 -24.39 31.37
C VAL A 89 4.53 -25.62 30.61
N ASP A 90 5.21 -26.54 31.29
CA ASP A 90 5.75 -27.80 30.72
C ASP A 90 4.65 -28.80 30.30
N GLY A 91 3.38 -28.51 30.62
CA GLY A 91 2.26 -29.40 30.30
C GLY A 91 2.12 -30.60 31.22
N LYS A 92 2.90 -30.69 32.30
CA LYS A 92 2.84 -31.79 33.29
C LYS A 92 1.65 -31.67 34.25
N LEU A 93 1.14 -30.44 34.44
CA LEU A 93 -0.05 -30.17 35.24
C LEU A 93 -1.29 -30.22 34.33
N GLU A 94 -1.90 -31.40 34.19
CA GLU A 94 -3.06 -31.62 33.32
C GLU A 94 -4.39 -31.57 34.08
N ARG A 95 -4.40 -31.91 35.36
CA ARG A 95 -5.58 -32.01 36.24
C ARG A 95 -5.28 -31.39 37.61
N ALA A 96 -6.30 -31.30 38.44
CA ALA A 96 -6.19 -30.91 39.82
C ALA A 96 -5.29 -31.89 40.60
N VAL A 97 -4.37 -31.35 41.38
CA VAL A 97 -3.42 -32.16 42.19
C VAL A 97 -3.18 -31.54 43.55
N ASN A 98 -2.85 -32.41 44.51
CA ASN A 98 -2.36 -31.99 45.82
C ASN A 98 -0.87 -31.60 45.74
N ILE A 99 -0.51 -30.48 46.28
CA ILE A 99 0.88 -30.01 46.44
C ILE A 99 1.24 -30.18 47.91
N ILE A 100 2.04 -31.22 48.21
CA ILE A 100 2.46 -31.56 49.58
C ILE A 100 3.60 -30.69 50.02
N GLU A 101 4.53 -30.30 49.13
CA GLU A 101 5.65 -29.43 49.40
C GLU A 101 5.60 -28.21 48.49
N CYS A 102 5.15 -27.09 49.01
CA CYS A 102 5.11 -25.84 48.24
C CYS A 102 6.42 -25.05 48.46
N LYS A 103 7.21 -24.89 47.44
CA LYS A 103 8.48 -24.15 47.52
C LYS A 103 8.31 -22.74 48.09
N ARG A 104 7.21 -22.06 47.75
CA ARG A 104 6.94 -20.68 48.26
C ARG A 104 6.66 -20.67 49.74
N ILE A 105 5.88 -21.60 50.25
CA ILE A 105 5.56 -21.76 51.64
C ILE A 105 6.81 -22.22 52.42
N ASN A 106 7.56 -23.20 51.88
CA ASN A 106 8.79 -23.68 52.50
C ASN A 106 9.84 -22.56 52.62
N ASN A 107 10.04 -21.77 51.57
CA ASN A 107 10.94 -20.60 51.61
C ASN A 107 10.47 -19.59 52.64
N ALA A 108 9.15 -19.33 52.73
CA ALA A 108 8.61 -18.38 53.72
C ALA A 108 8.89 -18.82 55.16
N ILE A 109 8.84 -20.12 55.43
CA ILE A 109 9.20 -20.72 56.72
C ILE A 109 10.72 -20.63 56.93
N GLU A 110 11.52 -21.05 55.97
CA GLU A 110 12.99 -21.10 56.05
C GLU A 110 13.59 -19.70 56.28
N TYR A 111 13.08 -18.69 55.57
CA TYR A 111 13.57 -17.32 55.67
C TYR A 111 12.81 -16.47 56.70
N ASN A 112 11.88 -17.06 57.44
CA ASN A 112 11.07 -16.40 58.48
C ASN A 112 10.36 -15.12 58.01
N TRP A 113 9.63 -15.22 56.89
CA TRP A 113 8.93 -14.07 56.26
C TRP A 113 7.58 -13.73 56.96
N GLY A 114 7.19 -14.44 57.98
CA GLY A 114 5.95 -14.28 58.75
C GLY A 114 5.24 -15.59 59.04
N ASP A 115 4.04 -15.50 59.62
CA ASP A 115 3.22 -16.67 59.94
C ASP A 115 2.54 -17.21 58.69
N THR A 116 2.61 -18.55 58.49
CA THR A 116 1.88 -19.26 57.45
C THR A 116 0.43 -19.58 57.82
N GLU A 117 0.01 -19.21 59.06
CA GLU A 117 -1.30 -19.51 59.62
C GLU A 117 -1.64 -21.00 59.57
N GLY A 118 -0.61 -21.87 59.70
CA GLY A 118 -0.77 -23.32 59.59
C GLY A 118 -1.05 -23.88 58.19
N ILE A 119 -0.86 -23.08 57.17
CA ILE A 119 -0.94 -23.53 55.77
C ILE A 119 0.39 -24.13 55.35
N LEU A 120 0.44 -25.40 55.05
CA LEU A 120 1.60 -26.16 54.60
C LEU A 120 1.39 -26.77 53.19
N HIS A 121 0.16 -27.05 52.83
CA HIS A 121 -0.23 -27.75 51.62
C HIS A 121 -1.32 -26.98 50.88
N HIS A 122 -1.45 -27.20 49.58
CA HIS A 122 -2.52 -26.62 48.78
C HIS A 122 -2.91 -27.51 47.62
N ALA A 123 -4.11 -27.34 47.07
CA ALA A 123 -4.48 -27.91 45.80
C ALA A 123 -4.13 -26.95 44.67
N THR A 124 -3.68 -27.47 43.56
CA THR A 124 -3.37 -26.69 42.32
C THR A 124 -4.17 -27.26 41.17
N VAL A 125 -4.82 -26.37 40.44
CA VAL A 125 -5.71 -26.74 39.31
C VAL A 125 -5.36 -25.88 38.08
N PRO A 126 -5.14 -26.49 36.90
CA PRO A 126 -4.87 -25.74 35.69
C PRO A 126 -6.12 -25.05 35.15
N LEU A 127 -6.00 -23.78 34.80
CA LEU A 127 -7.02 -23.02 34.08
C LEU A 127 -6.80 -23.18 32.58
N LYS A 128 -7.64 -24.00 31.96
CA LYS A 128 -7.54 -24.34 30.52
C LYS A 128 -8.93 -24.33 29.88
N ALA A 129 -9.01 -23.93 28.61
CA ALA A 129 -10.23 -24.08 27.81
C ALA A 129 -9.88 -24.22 26.32
N GLY A 130 -10.42 -25.26 25.67
CA GLY A 130 -10.24 -25.49 24.22
C GLY A 130 -8.79 -25.56 23.78
N GLY A 131 -7.92 -26.19 24.58
CA GLY A 131 -6.50 -26.36 24.29
C GLY A 131 -5.62 -25.16 24.70
N GLU A 132 -6.21 -24.00 25.03
CA GLU A 132 -5.47 -22.83 25.50
C GLU A 132 -5.22 -22.90 27.02
N LYS A 133 -4.06 -22.39 27.45
CA LYS A 133 -3.63 -22.32 28.84
C LYS A 133 -3.74 -20.87 29.32
N PHE A 134 -4.38 -20.63 30.49
CA PHE A 134 -4.60 -19.29 31.06
C PHE A 134 -3.90 -19.06 32.39
N GLY A 135 -3.61 -20.13 33.12
CA GLY A 135 -2.98 -20.01 34.43
C GLY A 135 -3.28 -21.16 35.36
N VAL A 136 -3.10 -20.95 36.65
CA VAL A 136 -3.37 -21.94 37.71
C VAL A 136 -4.16 -21.34 38.85
N LEU A 137 -5.14 -22.08 39.36
CA LEU A 137 -5.87 -21.80 40.58
C LEU A 137 -5.27 -22.63 41.70
N ASN A 138 -5.02 -22.00 42.86
CA ASN A 138 -4.54 -22.66 44.05
C ASN A 138 -5.48 -22.35 45.20
N VAL A 139 -5.75 -23.32 46.05
CA VAL A 139 -6.57 -23.17 47.25
C VAL A 139 -5.97 -23.92 48.41
N ALA A 140 -6.08 -23.35 49.60
CA ALA A 140 -5.53 -23.91 50.85
C ALA A 140 -6.42 -23.59 52.03
N SER A 141 -6.17 -24.30 53.14
CA SER A 141 -6.80 -23.99 54.43
C SER A 141 -5.87 -24.42 55.57
N PRO A 142 -5.85 -23.72 56.70
CA PRO A 142 -5.08 -24.10 57.89
C PRO A 142 -5.30 -25.53 58.30
N GLY A 143 -4.21 -26.27 58.57
CA GLY A 143 -4.28 -27.65 59.03
C GLY A 143 -4.78 -28.68 57.99
N LYS A 144 -5.16 -28.25 56.79
CA LYS A 144 -5.56 -29.16 55.71
C LYS A 144 -4.35 -29.73 54.99
N THR A 145 -4.12 -31.03 55.14
CA THR A 145 -2.96 -31.74 54.58
C THR A 145 -3.22 -32.40 53.27
N TYR A 146 -4.52 -32.63 52.91
CA TYR A 146 -4.90 -33.35 51.73
C TYR A 146 -6.30 -32.95 51.25
N PHE A 147 -6.50 -32.88 49.95
CA PHE A 147 -7.79 -32.71 49.29
C PHE A 147 -8.23 -34.03 48.72
N SER A 148 -9.47 -34.46 49.00
CA SER A 148 -10.05 -35.70 48.47
C SER A 148 -10.22 -35.65 46.94
N GLU A 149 -10.41 -36.81 46.35
CA GLU A 149 -10.72 -36.91 44.91
C GLU A 149 -11.99 -36.12 44.53
N GLU A 150 -13.03 -36.13 45.38
CA GLU A 150 -14.26 -35.36 45.16
C GLU A 150 -13.99 -33.84 45.18
N GLU A 151 -13.22 -33.37 46.14
CA GLU A 151 -12.82 -31.95 46.18
C GLU A 151 -11.98 -31.54 44.96
N LEU A 152 -11.06 -32.39 44.54
CA LEU A 152 -10.23 -32.12 43.34
C LEU A 152 -11.09 -32.08 42.06
N VAL A 153 -12.09 -32.96 41.92
CA VAL A 153 -13.05 -32.98 40.80
C VAL A 153 -13.89 -31.70 40.77
N LEU A 154 -14.39 -31.25 41.93
CA LEU A 154 -15.12 -30.00 42.07
C LEU A 154 -14.24 -28.81 41.66
N LEU A 155 -13.01 -28.71 42.18
CA LEU A 155 -12.06 -27.66 41.85
C LEU A 155 -11.71 -27.68 40.35
N GLN A 156 -11.58 -28.85 39.75
CA GLN A 156 -11.36 -29.02 38.31
C GLN A 156 -12.52 -28.46 37.49
N SER A 157 -13.76 -28.71 37.93
CA SER A 157 -14.97 -28.22 37.27
C SER A 157 -15.07 -26.69 37.33
N VAL A 158 -14.74 -26.10 38.49
CA VAL A 158 -14.65 -24.65 38.66
C VAL A 158 -13.56 -24.06 37.78
N ALA A 159 -12.36 -24.65 37.78
CA ALA A 159 -11.24 -24.21 36.97
C ALA A 159 -11.58 -24.26 35.46
N PHE A 160 -12.35 -25.25 35.02
CA PHE A 160 -12.83 -25.32 33.63
C PHE A 160 -13.80 -24.18 33.30
N GLN A 161 -14.72 -23.82 34.21
CA GLN A 161 -15.60 -22.67 34.03
C GLN A 161 -14.81 -21.34 33.97
N ILE A 162 -13.85 -21.15 34.88
CA ILE A 162 -12.96 -19.98 34.86
C ILE A 162 -12.18 -19.92 33.55
N GLY A 163 -11.58 -21.03 33.10
CA GLY A 163 -10.85 -21.10 31.84
C GLY A 163 -11.73 -20.74 30.64
N THR A 164 -12.97 -21.22 30.62
CA THR A 164 -13.95 -20.93 29.56
C THR A 164 -14.33 -19.44 29.55
N ALA A 165 -14.53 -18.84 30.73
CA ALA A 165 -14.81 -17.41 30.86
C ALA A 165 -13.63 -16.56 30.39
N LEU A 166 -12.39 -16.92 30.76
CA LEU A 166 -11.17 -16.25 30.31
C LEU A 166 -11.02 -16.32 28.78
N LYS A 167 -11.29 -17.48 28.19
CA LYS A 167 -11.28 -17.66 26.72
C LYS A 167 -12.31 -16.76 26.05
N ARG A 168 -13.53 -16.73 26.58
CA ARG A 168 -14.59 -15.85 26.06
C ARG A 168 -14.20 -14.39 26.12
N THR A 169 -13.66 -13.92 27.22
CA THR A 169 -13.21 -12.53 27.40
C THR A 169 -12.07 -12.19 26.42
N LYS A 170 -11.07 -13.08 26.28
CA LYS A 170 -9.98 -12.90 25.30
C LYS A 170 -10.52 -12.79 23.86
N LEU A 171 -11.44 -13.64 23.47
CA LEU A 171 -12.08 -13.60 22.14
C LEU A 171 -12.86 -12.29 21.96
N TYR A 172 -13.65 -11.88 22.95
CA TYR A 172 -14.42 -10.64 22.91
C TYR A 172 -13.52 -9.40 22.76
N GLU A 173 -12.43 -9.33 23.53
CA GLU A 173 -11.46 -8.23 23.44
C GLU A 173 -10.79 -8.21 22.05
N ASN A 174 -10.43 -9.36 21.50
CA ASN A 174 -9.85 -9.44 20.17
C ASN A 174 -10.83 -8.96 19.09
N GLU A 175 -12.10 -9.41 19.16
CA GLU A 175 -13.13 -8.94 18.24
C GLU A 175 -13.40 -7.43 18.36
N LYS A 176 -13.42 -6.89 19.58
CA LYS A 176 -13.56 -5.46 19.84
C LYS A 176 -12.38 -4.66 19.24
N ARG A 177 -11.15 -5.16 19.39
CA ARG A 177 -9.96 -4.55 18.77
C ARG A 177 -10.06 -4.59 17.24
N ARG A 178 -10.41 -5.74 16.67
CA ARG A 178 -10.62 -5.87 15.22
C ARG A 178 -11.68 -4.88 14.71
N ALA A 179 -12.83 -4.83 15.34
CA ALA A 179 -13.89 -3.88 14.97
C ALA A 179 -13.40 -2.43 15.00
N HIS A 180 -12.62 -2.06 16.02
CA HIS A 180 -12.02 -0.73 16.13
C HIS A 180 -11.06 -0.43 14.96
N TYR A 181 -10.22 -1.40 14.57
CA TYR A 181 -9.34 -1.26 13.42
C TYR A 181 -10.11 -1.13 12.11
N TYR A 182 -11.20 -1.88 11.93
CA TYR A 182 -12.05 -1.74 10.73
C TYR A 182 -12.66 -0.34 10.61
N VAL A 183 -13.14 0.24 11.69
CA VAL A 183 -13.65 1.63 11.69
C VAL A 183 -12.56 2.63 11.31
N LYS A 184 -11.34 2.46 11.81
CA LYS A 184 -10.19 3.29 11.45
C LYS A 184 -9.81 3.13 9.99
N LEU A 185 -9.78 1.90 9.49
CA LEU A 185 -9.48 1.59 8.08
C LEU A 185 -10.53 2.21 7.15
N GLU A 186 -11.81 2.12 7.50
CA GLU A 186 -12.90 2.75 6.74
C GLU A 186 -12.72 4.27 6.64
N ARG A 187 -12.42 4.95 7.75
CA ARG A 187 -12.13 6.40 7.75
C ARG A 187 -10.96 6.75 6.84
N PHE A 188 -9.89 5.98 6.89
CA PHE A 188 -8.75 6.14 6.01
C PHE A 188 -9.14 6.00 4.54
N ILE A 189 -9.87 4.94 4.17
CA ILE A 189 -10.33 4.70 2.80
C ILE A 189 -11.19 5.86 2.30
N GLN A 190 -12.14 6.34 3.11
CA GLN A 190 -13.02 7.46 2.72
C GLN A 190 -12.22 8.75 2.49
N ALA A 191 -11.22 9.04 3.33
CA ALA A 191 -10.36 10.20 3.16
C ALA A 191 -9.55 10.15 1.85
N LEU A 192 -9.11 8.97 1.44
CA LEU A 192 -8.33 8.80 0.22
C LEU A 192 -9.16 8.82 -1.07
N LYS A 193 -10.47 8.53 -1.02
CA LYS A 193 -11.36 8.59 -2.20
C LYS A 193 -11.43 9.96 -2.86
N THR A 194 -11.13 11.02 -2.12
CA THR A 194 -11.13 12.40 -2.61
C THR A 194 -9.87 12.79 -3.38
N ILE A 195 -8.87 11.90 -3.43
CA ILE A 195 -7.60 12.17 -4.07
C ILE A 195 -7.72 11.88 -5.58
N HIS A 196 -7.45 12.92 -6.39
CA HIS A 196 -7.52 12.84 -7.85
C HIS A 196 -6.16 13.03 -8.52
N LYS A 197 -5.10 13.33 -7.74
CA LYS A 197 -3.75 13.57 -8.25
C LYS A 197 -2.73 12.78 -7.45
N PHE A 198 -1.82 12.12 -8.14
CA PHE A 198 -0.80 11.28 -7.53
C PHE A 198 0.16 12.06 -6.60
N ASN A 199 0.55 13.28 -6.99
CA ASN A 199 1.54 14.08 -6.24
C ASN A 199 1.14 14.45 -4.81
N VAL A 200 -0.16 14.48 -4.49
CA VAL A 200 -0.69 14.74 -3.13
C VAL A 200 -0.94 13.45 -2.32
N LEU A 201 -0.91 12.28 -2.97
CA LEU A 201 -1.24 11.01 -2.32
C LEU A 201 -0.28 10.63 -1.18
N PRO A 202 1.05 10.67 -1.34
CA PRO A 202 1.97 10.28 -0.26
C PRO A 202 1.77 11.08 1.02
N GLU A 203 1.62 12.40 0.92
CA GLU A 203 1.40 13.29 2.06
C GLU A 203 0.06 13.00 2.75
N LYS A 204 -1.00 12.81 1.98
CA LYS A 204 -2.33 12.46 2.51
C LYS A 204 -2.31 11.10 3.21
N VAL A 205 -1.62 10.10 2.64
CA VAL A 205 -1.50 8.76 3.25
C VAL A 205 -0.81 8.87 4.61
N VAL A 206 0.39 9.46 4.69
CA VAL A 206 1.14 9.49 5.95
C VAL A 206 0.42 10.27 7.05
N ASN A 207 -0.21 11.40 6.71
CA ASN A 207 -0.94 12.22 7.66
C ASN A 207 -2.17 11.48 8.20
N HIS A 208 -3.02 10.93 7.32
CA HIS A 208 -4.21 10.21 7.76
C HIS A 208 -3.89 8.92 8.53
N VAL A 209 -2.86 8.18 8.11
CA VAL A 209 -2.41 7.01 8.84
C VAL A 209 -1.91 7.41 10.24
N GLY A 210 -1.06 8.44 10.33
CA GLY A 210 -0.54 8.93 11.60
C GLY A 210 -1.64 9.43 12.55
N GLU A 211 -2.55 10.24 12.06
CA GLU A 211 -3.66 10.82 12.84
C GLU A 211 -4.68 9.77 13.29
N VAL A 212 -5.16 8.94 12.36
CA VAL A 212 -6.24 7.98 12.62
C VAL A 212 -5.77 6.85 13.53
N PHE A 213 -4.55 6.35 13.33
CA PHE A 213 -4.00 5.24 14.11
C PHE A 213 -3.14 5.70 15.30
N GLN A 214 -2.81 7.00 15.38
CA GLN A 214 -1.98 7.59 16.42
C GLN A 214 -0.59 6.95 16.53
N TRP A 215 -0.01 6.59 15.37
CA TRP A 215 1.33 6.07 15.31
C TRP A 215 2.37 7.20 15.35
N ASN A 216 3.50 6.94 15.98
CA ASN A 216 4.51 7.96 16.26
C ASN A 216 5.18 8.51 15.01
N GLN A 217 5.43 7.64 14.04
CA GLN A 217 6.04 8.02 12.78
C GLN A 217 5.51 7.13 11.65
N VAL A 218 5.18 7.77 10.54
CA VAL A 218 4.79 7.10 9.29
C VAL A 218 5.62 7.68 8.16
N ALA A 219 6.15 6.84 7.27
CA ALA A 219 6.93 7.28 6.13
C ALA A 219 6.49 6.57 4.85
N PHE A 220 6.44 7.31 3.76
CA PHE A 220 6.09 6.82 2.42
C PHE A 220 7.28 6.96 1.50
N PHE A 221 7.80 5.83 1.04
CA PHE A 221 8.90 5.78 0.08
C PHE A 221 8.39 5.34 -1.29
N ILE A 222 8.97 5.92 -2.34
CA ILE A 222 8.75 5.48 -3.73
C ILE A 222 10.06 4.92 -4.27
N ARG A 223 9.97 3.85 -5.03
CA ARG A 223 11.10 3.26 -5.73
C ARG A 223 11.42 4.08 -6.98
N GLU A 224 12.64 4.59 -7.05
CA GLU A 224 13.22 5.26 -8.22
C GLU A 224 14.39 4.40 -8.71
N GLU A 225 14.20 3.72 -9.84
CA GLU A 225 15.14 2.73 -10.39
C GLU A 225 15.52 1.65 -9.37
N VAL A 226 16.63 1.84 -8.63
CA VAL A 226 17.15 0.90 -7.64
C VAL A 226 17.03 1.44 -6.21
N GLU A 227 16.85 2.74 -6.03
CA GLU A 227 16.84 3.40 -4.73
C GLU A 227 15.44 3.77 -4.26
N LEU A 228 15.29 3.92 -2.93
CA LEU A 228 14.07 4.41 -2.30
C LEU A 228 14.20 5.91 -2.02
N SER A 229 13.27 6.68 -2.60
CA SER A 229 13.13 8.11 -2.37
C SER A 229 12.00 8.37 -1.38
N LEU A 230 12.30 9.10 -0.28
CA LEU A 230 11.28 9.54 0.67
C LEU A 230 10.39 10.60 0.02
N ARG A 231 9.08 10.36 -0.02
CA ARG A 231 8.10 11.31 -0.58
C ARG A 231 7.32 12.07 0.47
N ALA A 232 7.02 11.43 1.58
CA ALA A 232 6.29 12.06 2.68
C ALA A 232 6.60 11.37 4.00
N SER A 233 6.49 12.10 5.11
CA SER A 233 6.59 11.57 6.46
C SER A 233 5.67 12.32 7.42
N TYR A 234 5.14 11.60 8.41
CA TYR A 234 4.36 12.12 9.53
C TYR A 234 5.13 11.84 10.84
N GLY A 235 5.04 12.75 11.81
CA GLY A 235 5.68 12.63 13.12
C GLY A 235 7.06 13.29 13.19
N GLN A 236 8.07 12.59 13.70
CA GLN A 236 9.42 13.16 13.90
C GLN A 236 10.06 13.63 12.59
N LYS A 237 10.68 14.82 12.59
CA LYS A 237 11.30 15.44 11.41
C LYS A 237 12.46 14.63 10.83
N GLU A 238 13.23 13.93 11.66
CA GLU A 238 14.33 13.07 11.21
C GLU A 238 13.89 11.61 11.20
N LEU A 239 14.00 10.99 10.05
CA LEU A 239 13.79 9.54 9.91
C LEU A 239 14.95 8.79 10.56
N GLN A 240 14.61 7.95 11.54
CA GLN A 240 15.57 7.05 12.17
C GLN A 240 16.20 6.13 11.10
N LYS A 241 17.49 5.81 11.27
CA LYS A 241 18.19 4.87 10.34
C LYS A 241 17.47 3.55 10.17
N VAL A 242 16.86 3.04 11.26
CA VAL A 242 16.08 1.80 11.29
C VAL A 242 14.88 1.81 10.33
N VAL A 243 14.22 2.98 10.14
CA VAL A 243 13.09 3.10 9.19
C VAL A 243 13.56 2.92 7.75
N LYS A 244 14.71 3.50 7.40
CA LYS A 244 15.30 3.33 6.06
C LYS A 244 15.76 1.89 5.82
N GLU A 245 16.33 1.26 6.84
CA GLU A 245 16.78 -0.13 6.80
C GLU A 245 15.58 -1.08 6.64
N ALA A 246 14.51 -0.87 7.42
CA ALA A 246 13.28 -1.64 7.28
C ALA A 246 12.66 -1.50 5.86
N ALA A 247 12.64 -0.26 5.34
CA ALA A 247 12.15 0.01 3.99
C ALA A 247 12.97 -0.73 2.91
N LYS A 248 14.30 -0.75 3.06
CA LYS A 248 15.19 -1.46 2.14
C LYS A 248 14.98 -2.97 2.20
N ASN A 249 14.88 -3.54 3.39
CA ASN A 249 14.61 -4.96 3.58
C ASN A 249 13.27 -5.37 2.94
N ALA A 250 12.21 -4.55 3.12
CA ALA A 250 10.92 -4.81 2.51
C ALA A 250 10.97 -4.73 0.98
N LEU A 251 11.78 -3.82 0.42
CA LEU A 251 11.97 -3.72 -1.04
C LEU A 251 12.73 -4.94 -1.60
N GLU A 252 13.78 -5.39 -0.92
CA GLU A 252 14.64 -6.48 -1.38
C GLU A 252 13.93 -7.85 -1.35
N HIS A 253 13.13 -8.10 -0.29
CA HIS A 253 12.45 -9.39 -0.12
C HIS A 253 11.03 -9.41 -0.72
N GLY A 254 10.44 -8.25 -1.00
CA GLY A 254 9.07 -8.16 -1.51
C GLY A 254 7.98 -8.46 -0.48
N GLU A 255 8.34 -8.57 0.79
CA GLU A 255 7.46 -8.88 1.93
C GLU A 255 7.58 -7.84 3.02
N SER A 256 6.65 -7.86 3.98
CA SER A 256 6.71 -6.95 5.12
C SER A 256 7.91 -7.28 6.01
N ALA A 257 8.71 -6.27 6.32
CA ALA A 257 9.88 -6.36 7.19
C ALA A 257 9.59 -5.74 8.55
N LEU A 258 9.81 -6.50 9.63
CA LEU A 258 9.68 -6.05 11.02
C LEU A 258 11.08 -5.96 11.65
N LEU A 259 11.47 -4.75 12.09
CA LEU A 259 12.71 -4.53 12.81
C LEU A 259 12.43 -4.00 14.22
N LYS A 260 13.02 -4.65 15.24
CA LYS A 260 12.99 -4.21 16.64
C LYS A 260 14.24 -3.40 16.94
N HIS A 261 14.09 -2.34 17.72
CA HIS A 261 15.20 -1.52 18.21
C HIS A 261 14.99 -1.15 19.69
N VAL A 262 16.00 -0.56 20.33
CA VAL A 262 16.03 -0.28 21.79
C VAL A 262 14.79 0.48 22.28
N ASN A 263 14.25 1.38 21.47
CA ASN A 263 13.14 2.26 21.84
C ASN A 263 11.82 1.91 21.13
N GLY A 264 11.67 0.72 20.54
CA GLY A 264 10.43 0.32 19.87
C GLY A 264 10.59 -0.64 18.70
N ALA A 265 9.67 -0.55 17.74
CA ALA A 265 9.67 -1.39 16.56
C ALA A 265 9.26 -0.60 15.30
N VAL A 266 9.74 -1.04 14.15
CA VAL A 266 9.39 -0.51 12.83
C VAL A 266 8.89 -1.65 11.97
N ILE A 267 7.76 -1.46 11.30
CA ILE A 267 7.28 -2.32 10.23
C ILE A 267 7.30 -1.56 8.90
N ALA A 268 7.83 -2.19 7.88
CA ALA A 268 7.85 -1.69 6.52
C ALA A 268 7.08 -2.66 5.62
N THR A 269 6.09 -2.17 4.89
CA THR A 269 5.23 -3.00 4.05
C THR A 269 5.31 -2.50 2.61
N PRO A 270 5.63 -3.37 1.63
CA PRO A 270 5.73 -2.99 0.23
C PRO A 270 4.35 -2.65 -0.34
N ILE A 271 4.32 -1.67 -1.23
CA ILE A 271 3.16 -1.25 -2.01
C ILE A 271 3.31 -1.84 -3.39
N HIS A 272 2.52 -2.87 -3.70
CA HIS A 272 2.57 -3.56 -4.98
C HIS A 272 1.59 -2.95 -5.98
N ILE A 273 2.06 -2.73 -7.21
CA ILE A 273 1.21 -2.40 -8.36
C ILE A 273 1.46 -3.47 -9.42
N GLN A 274 0.45 -4.27 -9.71
CA GLN A 274 0.61 -5.48 -10.54
C GLN A 274 1.74 -6.37 -10.01
N ASN A 275 2.80 -6.61 -10.79
CA ASN A 275 3.93 -7.46 -10.41
C ASN A 275 5.18 -6.67 -9.96
N HIS A 276 5.05 -5.38 -9.66
CA HIS A 276 6.18 -4.53 -9.28
C HIS A 276 5.96 -3.86 -7.94
N ILE A 277 7.02 -3.72 -7.16
CA ILE A 277 7.00 -2.91 -5.95
C ILE A 277 7.15 -1.45 -6.36
N PHE A 278 6.10 -0.68 -6.14
CA PHE A 278 6.03 0.75 -6.43
C PHE A 278 6.72 1.58 -5.33
N GLY A 279 6.59 1.14 -4.10
CA GLY A 279 7.13 1.85 -2.94
C GLY A 279 6.96 1.05 -1.66
N VAL A 280 7.21 1.70 -0.53
CA VAL A 280 7.13 1.09 0.80
C VAL A 280 6.46 2.06 1.78
N LEU A 281 5.50 1.55 2.54
CA LEU A 281 4.88 2.24 3.67
C LEU A 281 5.55 1.75 4.96
N CYS A 282 6.14 2.67 5.72
CA CYS A 282 6.78 2.36 7.00
C CYS A 282 5.99 2.98 8.14
N VAL A 283 5.87 2.22 9.24
CA VAL A 283 5.25 2.65 10.49
C VAL A 283 6.19 2.34 11.64
N SER A 284 6.39 3.31 12.54
CA SER A 284 7.21 3.15 13.74
C SER A 284 6.38 3.38 15.00
N LEU A 285 6.62 2.53 16.00
CA LEU A 285 6.10 2.68 17.36
C LEU A 285 7.26 2.93 18.33
N ASN A 286 7.10 3.92 19.20
CA ASN A 286 7.99 4.15 20.32
C ASN A 286 7.44 3.37 21.54
N ASN A 287 8.28 2.62 22.23
CA ASN A 287 7.93 1.86 23.44
C ASN A 287 6.82 0.81 23.24
N GLY A 288 6.87 0.04 22.16
CA GLY A 288 5.89 -1.02 21.91
C GLY A 288 6.32 -2.04 20.88
N GLU A 289 5.60 -3.15 20.83
CA GLU A 289 5.69 -4.17 19.80
C GLU A 289 4.41 -4.15 18.96
N PHE A 290 4.54 -4.50 17.70
CA PHE A 290 3.37 -4.71 16.84
C PHE A 290 2.74 -6.06 17.19
N ASP A 291 1.45 -6.04 17.53
CA ASP A 291 0.65 -7.26 17.61
C ASP A 291 0.25 -7.73 16.20
N VAL A 292 -0.20 -8.97 16.11
CA VAL A 292 -0.60 -9.59 14.83
C VAL A 292 -1.71 -8.77 14.15
N ASN A 293 -2.67 -8.25 14.92
CA ASN A 293 -3.76 -7.45 14.36
C ASN A 293 -3.25 -6.13 13.75
N THR A 294 -2.25 -5.49 14.37
CA THR A 294 -1.63 -4.27 13.84
C THR A 294 -0.88 -4.53 12.54
N ILE A 295 -0.18 -5.67 12.45
CA ILE A 295 0.51 -6.08 11.21
C ILE A 295 -0.50 -6.26 10.07
N ASP A 296 -1.60 -6.97 10.32
CA ASP A 296 -2.67 -7.17 9.34
C ASP A 296 -3.28 -5.83 8.87
N VAL A 297 -3.45 -4.88 9.78
CA VAL A 297 -3.96 -3.53 9.45
C VAL A 297 -2.99 -2.77 8.55
N ILE A 298 -1.68 -2.79 8.85
CA ILE A 298 -0.68 -2.10 8.03
C ILE A 298 -0.63 -2.71 6.63
N GLN A 299 -0.73 -4.04 6.53
CA GLN A 299 -0.82 -4.73 5.25
C GLN A 299 -2.08 -4.32 4.47
N ALA A 300 -3.24 -4.24 5.14
CA ALA A 300 -4.48 -3.77 4.52
C ALA A 300 -4.38 -2.32 4.04
N LEU A 301 -3.76 -1.43 4.82
CA LEU A 301 -3.49 -0.04 4.42
C LEU A 301 -2.63 0.01 3.15
N SER A 302 -1.54 -0.75 3.10
CA SER A 302 -0.66 -0.83 1.93
C SER A 302 -1.41 -1.32 0.68
N ASN A 303 -2.24 -2.36 0.82
CA ASN A 303 -3.06 -2.88 -0.27
C ASN A 303 -4.08 -1.84 -0.77
N HIS A 304 -4.72 -1.08 0.13
CA HIS A 304 -5.63 -0.01 -0.28
C HIS A 304 -4.91 1.15 -0.97
N VAL A 305 -3.71 1.52 -0.51
CA VAL A 305 -2.88 2.51 -1.20
C VAL A 305 -2.53 2.04 -2.61
N SER A 306 -2.17 0.77 -2.78
CA SER A 306 -1.92 0.14 -4.09
C SER A 306 -3.11 0.30 -5.04
N LEU A 307 -4.31 -0.04 -4.57
CA LEU A 307 -5.55 0.10 -5.35
C LEU A 307 -5.83 1.55 -5.75
N ILE A 308 -5.56 2.51 -4.87
CA ILE A 308 -5.77 3.93 -5.18
C ILE A 308 -4.79 4.41 -6.24
N ILE A 309 -3.51 4.03 -6.15
CA ILE A 309 -2.49 4.38 -7.14
C ILE A 309 -2.88 3.80 -8.51
N GLU A 310 -3.33 2.55 -8.56
CA GLU A 310 -3.77 1.90 -9.79
C GLU A 310 -4.99 2.61 -10.39
N ASN A 311 -5.99 2.95 -9.57
CA ASN A 311 -7.15 3.73 -10.00
C ASN A 311 -6.77 5.12 -10.55
N LEU A 312 -5.85 5.83 -9.91
CA LEU A 312 -5.37 7.13 -10.39
C LEU A 312 -4.68 6.99 -11.75
N ARG A 313 -3.85 5.96 -11.93
CA ARG A 313 -3.18 5.67 -13.19
C ARG A 313 -4.17 5.33 -14.32
N LEU A 314 -5.12 4.46 -14.03
CA LEU A 314 -6.16 4.08 -15.00
C LEU A 314 -7.03 5.27 -15.41
N ASN A 315 -7.40 6.13 -14.45
CA ASN A 315 -8.17 7.34 -14.73
C ASN A 315 -7.39 8.33 -15.60
N GLU A 316 -6.08 8.50 -15.38
CA GLU A 316 -5.27 9.37 -16.24
C GLU A 316 -5.16 8.80 -17.65
N GLN A 317 -4.87 7.50 -17.81
CA GLN A 317 -4.88 6.83 -19.11
C GLN A 317 -6.22 6.98 -19.84
N ARG A 318 -7.34 6.81 -19.11
CA ARG A 318 -8.68 7.00 -19.68
C ARG A 318 -8.92 8.43 -20.16
N ARG A 319 -8.49 9.42 -19.37
CA ARG A 319 -8.58 10.84 -19.76
C ARG A 319 -7.78 11.14 -21.01
N GLU A 320 -6.60 10.57 -21.15
CA GLU A 320 -5.78 10.72 -22.36
C GLU A 320 -6.45 10.10 -23.58
N LEU A 321 -7.00 8.88 -23.44
CA LEU A 321 -7.75 8.24 -24.52
C LEU A 321 -8.96 9.07 -24.97
N VAL A 322 -9.76 9.57 -24.04
CA VAL A 322 -10.91 10.42 -24.37
C VAL A 322 -10.48 11.71 -25.07
N ARG A 323 -9.38 12.33 -24.61
CA ARG A 323 -8.82 13.52 -25.28
C ARG A 323 -8.36 13.20 -26.71
N MET A 324 -7.74 12.03 -26.92
CA MET A 324 -7.33 11.58 -28.26
C MET A 324 -8.54 11.34 -29.16
N GLU A 325 -9.56 10.65 -28.67
CA GLU A 325 -10.79 10.40 -29.42
C GLU A 325 -11.49 11.69 -29.84
N GLU A 326 -11.61 12.65 -28.92
CA GLU A 326 -12.23 13.94 -29.20
C GLU A 326 -11.42 14.75 -30.23
N ARG A 327 -10.10 14.77 -30.12
CA ARG A 327 -9.22 15.40 -31.12
C ARG A 327 -9.39 14.77 -32.50
N ASN A 328 -9.49 13.43 -32.58
CA ASN A 328 -9.69 12.71 -33.81
C ASN A 328 -11.08 12.99 -34.43
N ARG A 329 -12.11 13.13 -33.57
CA ARG A 329 -13.45 13.51 -34.00
C ARG A 329 -13.46 14.92 -34.60
N LEU A 330 -12.91 15.89 -33.85
CA LEU A 330 -12.83 17.29 -34.31
C LEU A 330 -12.06 17.42 -35.61
N ALA A 331 -10.95 16.69 -35.79
CA ALA A 331 -10.19 16.70 -37.04
C ALA A 331 -11.01 16.20 -38.22
N ARG A 332 -11.83 15.14 -38.06
CA ARG A 332 -12.74 14.64 -39.09
C ARG A 332 -13.83 15.64 -39.42
N ASP A 333 -14.49 16.20 -38.40
CA ASP A 333 -15.57 17.16 -38.59
C ASP A 333 -15.10 18.42 -39.30
N LEU A 334 -13.88 18.90 -39.01
CA LEU A 334 -13.24 20.02 -39.70
C LEU A 334 -12.89 19.67 -41.15
N HIS A 335 -12.37 18.46 -41.38
CA HIS A 335 -12.04 18.02 -42.73
C HIS A 335 -13.29 17.92 -43.61
N ASP A 336 -14.32 17.25 -43.13
CA ASP A 336 -15.50 16.91 -43.92
C ASP A 336 -16.45 18.10 -44.11
N SER A 337 -16.54 19.01 -43.15
CA SER A 337 -17.46 20.15 -43.24
C SER A 337 -16.77 21.41 -43.81
N VAL A 338 -15.70 21.87 -43.12
CA VAL A 338 -15.12 23.19 -43.42
C VAL A 338 -14.20 23.14 -44.66
N SER A 339 -13.32 22.11 -44.73
CA SER A 339 -12.40 21.99 -45.86
C SER A 339 -13.15 21.78 -47.19
N GLN A 340 -14.24 21.01 -47.19
CA GLN A 340 -15.07 20.82 -48.41
C GLN A 340 -15.76 22.11 -48.84
N LYS A 341 -16.28 22.91 -47.88
CA LYS A 341 -16.91 24.20 -48.20
C LYS A 341 -15.92 25.20 -48.79
N LEU A 342 -14.73 25.30 -48.20
CA LEU A 342 -13.65 26.16 -48.69
C LEU A 342 -13.15 25.72 -50.08
N PHE A 343 -13.06 24.40 -50.30
CA PHE A 343 -12.70 23.85 -51.61
C PHE A 343 -13.76 24.19 -52.67
N SER A 344 -15.04 24.02 -52.33
CA SER A 344 -16.15 24.39 -53.22
C SER A 344 -16.14 25.88 -53.54
N LEU A 345 -15.88 26.74 -52.55
CA LEU A 345 -15.79 28.18 -52.76
C LEU A 345 -14.63 28.54 -53.69
N THR A 346 -13.45 27.91 -53.52
CA THR A 346 -12.28 28.09 -54.40
C THR A 346 -12.58 27.66 -55.82
N PHE A 347 -13.35 26.58 -56.01
CA PHE A 347 -13.74 26.07 -57.32
C PHE A 347 -14.77 27.00 -58.01
N MET A 348 -15.76 27.48 -57.26
CA MET A 348 -16.76 28.43 -57.78
C MET A 348 -16.15 29.77 -58.19
N THR A 349 -15.23 30.32 -57.39
CA THR A 349 -14.49 31.54 -57.73
C THR A 349 -13.65 31.37 -58.99
N LYS A 350 -12.96 30.24 -59.14
CA LYS A 350 -12.20 29.92 -60.36
C LYS A 350 -13.07 29.82 -61.61
N GLY A 351 -14.27 29.22 -61.44
CA GLY A 351 -15.29 29.17 -62.53
C GLY A 351 -15.80 30.55 -62.93
N ALA A 352 -16.10 31.40 -61.94
CA ALA A 352 -16.53 32.78 -62.18
C ALA A 352 -15.44 33.64 -62.83
N GLU A 353 -14.18 33.52 -62.40
CA GLU A 353 -13.03 34.18 -63.07
C GLU A 353 -12.94 33.79 -64.55
N ALA A 354 -13.11 32.50 -64.87
CA ALA A 354 -13.02 32.03 -66.27
C ALA A 354 -14.11 32.59 -67.19
N VAL A 355 -15.30 32.87 -66.65
CA VAL A 355 -16.44 33.39 -67.41
C VAL A 355 -16.42 34.93 -67.52
N LEU A 356 -15.99 35.62 -66.47
CA LEU A 356 -16.10 37.08 -66.35
C LEU A 356 -14.78 37.84 -66.67
N LYS A 357 -13.71 37.12 -66.98
CA LYS A 357 -12.37 37.69 -67.21
C LYS A 357 -12.39 38.76 -68.31
N GLY A 358 -11.94 39.97 -67.91
CA GLY A 358 -11.83 41.12 -68.82
C GLY A 358 -13.13 41.92 -69.03
N GLN A 359 -14.26 41.58 -68.36
CA GLN A 359 -15.49 42.36 -68.45
C GLN A 359 -15.54 43.55 -67.48
N ASN A 360 -14.89 43.44 -66.34
CA ASN A 360 -14.84 44.53 -65.34
C ASN A 360 -13.64 44.27 -64.39
N GLU A 361 -12.67 45.20 -64.38
CA GLU A 361 -11.44 45.11 -63.60
C GLU A 361 -11.70 44.97 -62.09
N LYS A 362 -12.73 45.63 -61.51
CA LYS A 362 -13.12 45.51 -60.11
C LYS A 362 -13.68 44.10 -59.77
N VAL A 363 -14.38 43.45 -60.70
CA VAL A 363 -14.92 42.10 -60.51
C VAL A 363 -13.76 41.08 -60.56
N ASP A 364 -12.84 41.24 -61.50
CA ASP A 364 -11.66 40.38 -61.61
C ASP A 364 -10.81 40.46 -60.35
N GLN A 365 -10.59 41.67 -59.80
CA GLN A 365 -9.86 41.86 -58.57
C GLN A 365 -10.57 41.23 -57.35
N SER A 366 -11.89 41.42 -57.23
CA SER A 366 -12.65 40.84 -56.11
C SER A 366 -12.67 39.29 -56.16
N LEU A 367 -12.79 38.69 -57.33
CA LEU A 367 -12.75 37.22 -57.50
C LEU A 367 -11.35 36.68 -57.17
N HIS A 368 -10.29 37.41 -57.53
CA HIS A 368 -8.93 37.04 -57.17
C HIS A 368 -8.72 37.08 -55.64
N GLU A 369 -9.16 38.13 -54.98
CA GLU A 369 -9.07 38.28 -53.53
C GLU A 369 -9.85 37.16 -52.80
N ILE A 370 -11.08 36.83 -53.19
CA ILE A 370 -11.85 35.74 -52.63
C ILE A 370 -11.13 34.40 -52.78
N ARG A 371 -10.52 34.15 -53.94
CA ARG A 371 -9.76 32.96 -54.19
C ARG A 371 -8.54 32.84 -53.28
N GLU A 372 -7.74 33.94 -53.16
CA GLU A 372 -6.58 33.97 -52.28
C GLU A 372 -6.96 33.75 -50.83
N LEU A 373 -8.04 34.39 -50.35
CA LEU A 373 -8.54 34.19 -48.99
C LEU A 373 -9.01 32.76 -48.77
N SER A 374 -9.70 32.17 -49.71
CA SER A 374 -10.18 30.79 -49.63
C SER A 374 -9.02 29.78 -49.61
N GLN A 375 -8.00 29.99 -50.42
CA GLN A 375 -6.77 29.18 -50.46
C GLN A 375 -5.96 29.32 -49.17
N GLY A 376 -5.84 30.56 -48.63
CA GLY A 376 -5.21 30.84 -47.36
C GLY A 376 -5.91 30.10 -46.23
N ALA A 377 -7.24 30.20 -46.15
CA ALA A 377 -8.06 29.52 -45.13
C ALA A 377 -7.96 27.98 -45.24
N LEU A 378 -7.93 27.43 -46.48
CA LEU A 378 -7.68 26.00 -46.67
C LEU A 378 -6.31 25.54 -46.17
N LYS A 379 -5.28 26.35 -46.39
CA LYS A 379 -3.92 26.07 -45.90
C LYS A 379 -3.86 26.09 -44.35
N GLU A 380 -4.46 27.11 -43.74
CA GLU A 380 -4.56 27.19 -42.28
C GLU A 380 -5.36 26.03 -41.70
N MET A 381 -6.50 25.73 -42.28
CA MET A 381 -7.35 24.60 -41.85
C MET A 381 -6.62 23.26 -41.94
N ARG A 382 -5.91 23.00 -43.03
CA ARG A 382 -5.06 21.81 -43.13
C ARG A 382 -4.01 21.76 -42.03
N THR A 383 -3.36 22.88 -41.73
CA THR A 383 -2.38 22.95 -40.63
C THR A 383 -3.02 22.61 -39.28
N LEU A 384 -4.22 23.13 -38.98
CA LEU A 384 -4.97 22.80 -37.75
C LEU A 384 -5.38 21.33 -37.69
N ILE A 385 -5.87 20.77 -38.81
CA ILE A 385 -6.23 19.35 -38.91
C ILE A 385 -4.98 18.48 -38.64
N TRP A 386 -3.83 18.83 -39.21
CA TRP A 386 -2.56 18.14 -38.95
C TRP A 386 -2.10 18.21 -37.50
N GLN A 387 -2.39 19.30 -36.79
CA GLN A 387 -2.14 19.42 -35.36
C GLN A 387 -3.08 18.54 -34.51
N LEU A 388 -4.32 18.40 -34.93
CA LEU A 388 -5.34 17.60 -34.24
C LEU A 388 -5.22 16.11 -34.53
N ARG A 389 -5.03 15.74 -35.80
CA ARG A 389 -4.91 14.36 -36.27
C ARG A 389 -3.83 14.27 -37.34
N PRO A 390 -2.92 13.30 -37.28
CA PRO A 390 -1.98 13.05 -38.34
C PRO A 390 -2.76 12.56 -39.58
N ALA A 391 -3.10 13.46 -40.48
CA ALA A 391 -3.71 13.11 -41.74
C ALA A 391 -2.71 12.26 -42.56
N GLY A 392 -3.14 11.11 -43.08
CA GLY A 392 -2.28 10.22 -43.85
C GLY A 392 -1.75 9.00 -43.08
N LEU A 393 -1.89 8.94 -41.74
CA LEU A 393 -1.53 7.72 -40.98
C LEU A 393 -2.39 6.51 -41.39
N GLU A 394 -3.55 6.73 -41.99
CA GLU A 394 -4.39 5.69 -42.55
C GLU A 394 -3.70 4.94 -43.72
N LYS A 395 -2.70 5.59 -44.34
CA LYS A 395 -1.85 5.03 -45.41
C LYS A 395 -0.51 4.51 -44.87
N GLY A 396 -0.31 4.56 -43.52
CA GLY A 396 0.90 4.16 -42.84
C GLY A 396 1.83 5.33 -42.48
N LEU A 397 2.73 5.09 -41.50
CA LEU A 397 3.62 6.10 -40.93
C LEU A 397 4.50 6.82 -41.94
N LEU A 398 5.12 6.07 -42.85
CA LEU A 398 6.09 6.65 -43.79
C LEU A 398 5.45 7.55 -44.84
N PRO A 399 4.37 7.12 -45.57
CA PRO A 399 3.66 8.02 -46.47
C PRO A 399 3.22 9.31 -45.80
N ALA A 400 2.77 9.22 -44.54
CA ALA A 400 2.38 10.40 -43.75
C ALA A 400 3.56 11.32 -43.46
N LEU A 401 4.70 10.81 -42.98
CA LEU A 401 5.91 11.60 -42.73
C LEU A 401 6.47 12.24 -44.01
N LYS A 402 6.47 11.51 -45.12
CA LYS A 402 6.89 12.04 -46.41
C LYS A 402 6.02 13.21 -46.84
N GLN A 403 4.70 13.00 -46.87
CA GLN A 403 3.74 14.06 -47.24
C GLN A 403 3.86 15.28 -46.30
N TYR A 404 4.10 15.06 -45.02
CA TYR A 404 4.34 16.15 -44.07
C TYR A 404 5.62 16.91 -44.38
N GLY A 405 6.75 16.23 -44.59
CA GLY A 405 8.00 16.86 -44.97
C GLY A 405 7.90 17.66 -46.26
N GLU A 406 7.22 17.12 -47.28
CA GLU A 406 6.94 17.81 -48.55
C GLU A 406 6.08 19.07 -48.35
N SER A 407 5.10 19.02 -47.41
CA SER A 407 4.29 20.20 -47.04
C SER A 407 5.10 21.32 -46.38
N LEU A 408 6.23 20.97 -45.72
CA LEU A 408 7.20 21.92 -45.17
C LEU A 408 8.23 22.46 -46.20
N GLY A 409 8.13 22.01 -47.47
CA GLY A 409 9.04 22.38 -48.55
C GLY A 409 10.35 21.58 -48.56
N LEU A 410 10.37 20.43 -47.85
CA LEU A 410 11.52 19.52 -47.85
C LEU A 410 11.37 18.44 -48.92
N LYS A 411 12.48 18.11 -49.60
CA LYS A 411 12.59 16.95 -50.46
C LYS A 411 12.96 15.74 -49.58
N ILE A 412 12.05 14.76 -49.50
CA ILE A 412 12.22 13.59 -48.61
C ILE A 412 12.76 12.41 -49.41
N ARG A 413 13.90 11.86 -48.94
CA ARG A 413 14.41 10.55 -49.37
C ARG A 413 14.01 9.51 -48.35
N GLU A 414 13.40 8.44 -48.77
CA GLU A 414 12.95 7.36 -47.90
C GLU A 414 13.66 6.03 -48.18
N GLN A 415 14.02 5.32 -47.12
CA GLN A 415 14.50 3.94 -47.22
C GLN A 415 13.77 3.08 -46.20
N VAL A 416 13.12 2.02 -46.67
CA VAL A 416 12.28 1.12 -45.87
C VAL A 416 12.88 -0.25 -45.86
N THR A 417 12.90 -0.89 -44.68
CA THR A 417 13.32 -2.27 -44.53
C THR A 417 12.29 -3.00 -43.62
N GLY A 418 11.58 -3.95 -44.18
CA GLY A 418 10.53 -4.69 -43.51
C GLY A 418 9.17 -3.98 -43.57
N VAL A 419 8.10 -4.77 -43.48
CA VAL A 419 6.72 -4.29 -43.42
C VAL A 419 5.99 -5.04 -42.32
N ARG A 420 5.36 -4.30 -41.43
CA ARG A 420 4.52 -4.86 -40.37
C ARG A 420 3.55 -3.80 -39.89
N ASP A 421 2.36 -4.22 -39.52
CA ASP A 421 1.43 -3.35 -38.81
C ASP A 421 1.97 -3.05 -37.39
N LEU A 422 2.14 -1.77 -37.10
CA LEU A 422 2.59 -1.32 -35.79
C LEU A 422 1.41 -1.18 -34.83
N PRO A 423 1.63 -1.44 -33.52
CA PRO A 423 0.66 -1.02 -32.52
C PRO A 423 0.35 0.46 -32.66
N ARG A 424 -0.93 0.83 -32.66
CA ARG A 424 -1.38 2.21 -32.92
C ARG A 424 -0.69 3.27 -32.03
N VAL A 425 -0.44 2.92 -30.77
CA VAL A 425 0.28 3.81 -29.82
C VAL A 425 1.71 4.08 -30.25
N VAL A 426 2.40 3.05 -30.77
CA VAL A 426 3.78 3.17 -31.27
C VAL A 426 3.80 3.99 -32.56
N GLU A 427 2.88 3.71 -33.48
CA GLU A 427 2.79 4.44 -34.76
C GLU A 427 2.51 5.93 -34.55
N GLU A 428 1.59 6.29 -33.66
CA GLU A 428 1.26 7.68 -33.33
C GLU A 428 2.42 8.40 -32.62
N ALA A 429 3.10 7.72 -31.72
CA ALA A 429 4.30 8.30 -31.05
C ALA A 429 5.41 8.56 -32.06
N LEU A 430 5.74 7.59 -32.92
CA LEU A 430 6.75 7.74 -33.97
C LEU A 430 6.38 8.83 -34.98
N TRP A 431 5.10 8.96 -35.32
CA TRP A 431 4.61 10.05 -36.13
C TRP A 431 4.90 11.41 -35.49
N ARG A 432 4.52 11.61 -34.21
CA ARG A 432 4.73 12.89 -33.51
C ARG A 432 6.20 13.26 -33.39
N ILE A 433 7.06 12.28 -33.14
CA ILE A 433 8.49 12.47 -33.05
C ILE A 433 9.07 12.82 -34.43
N GLY A 434 8.64 12.09 -35.47
CA GLY A 434 9.04 12.38 -36.84
C GLY A 434 8.60 13.77 -37.33
N GLN A 435 7.40 14.18 -36.96
CA GLN A 435 6.87 15.52 -37.22
C GLN A 435 7.74 16.61 -36.60
N GLU A 436 8.10 16.45 -35.32
CA GLU A 436 8.97 17.42 -34.61
C GLU A 436 10.38 17.44 -35.22
N ALA A 437 10.92 16.27 -35.56
CA ALA A 437 12.22 16.18 -36.22
C ALA A 437 12.24 16.89 -37.58
N LEU A 438 11.22 16.68 -38.42
CA LEU A 438 11.10 17.35 -39.73
C LEU A 438 10.85 18.86 -39.61
N ASN A 439 10.10 19.29 -38.57
CA ASN A 439 9.97 20.72 -38.24
C ASN A 439 11.32 21.36 -37.88
N ASN A 440 12.12 20.65 -37.10
CA ASN A 440 13.45 21.11 -36.72
C ASN A 440 14.36 21.22 -37.95
N VAL A 441 14.31 20.29 -38.88
CA VAL A 441 15.02 20.39 -40.17
C VAL A 441 14.59 21.65 -40.93
N SER A 442 13.27 21.82 -41.11
CA SER A 442 12.74 22.98 -41.87
C SER A 442 13.08 24.31 -41.24
N LYS A 443 13.08 24.41 -39.89
CA LYS A 443 13.32 25.70 -39.18
C LYS A 443 14.78 26.02 -38.92
N HIS A 444 15.60 24.98 -38.69
CA HIS A 444 16.92 25.17 -38.09
C HIS A 444 18.07 24.61 -38.92
N ALA A 445 17.85 23.63 -39.79
CA ALA A 445 18.93 22.97 -40.50
C ALA A 445 19.46 23.79 -41.70
N ASN A 446 18.67 24.73 -42.22
CA ASN A 446 18.98 25.56 -43.42
C ASN A 446 19.23 24.69 -44.65
N VAL A 447 18.54 23.58 -44.79
CA VAL A 447 18.57 22.64 -45.93
C VAL A 447 17.16 22.35 -46.45
N ARG A 448 17.04 21.93 -47.68
CA ARG A 448 15.75 21.56 -48.29
C ARG A 448 15.60 20.05 -48.55
N GLU A 449 16.51 19.25 -48.02
CA GLU A 449 16.45 17.78 -48.15
C GLU A 449 16.60 17.13 -46.77
N ALA A 450 15.82 16.05 -46.57
CA ALA A 450 15.95 15.17 -45.40
C ALA A 450 15.80 13.71 -45.82
N ALA A 451 16.43 12.79 -45.09
CA ALA A 451 16.29 11.35 -45.32
C ALA A 451 15.58 10.70 -44.14
N ILE A 452 14.64 9.79 -44.45
CA ILE A 452 13.91 8.99 -43.47
C ILE A 452 14.29 7.54 -43.69
N TYR A 453 14.89 6.92 -42.67
CA TYR A 453 15.20 5.51 -42.62
C TYR A 453 14.23 4.81 -41.67
N PHE A 454 13.51 3.83 -42.18
CA PHE A 454 12.54 3.09 -41.37
C PHE A 454 12.81 1.59 -41.46
N LYS A 455 13.03 0.96 -40.33
CA LYS A 455 13.33 -0.47 -40.28
C LYS A 455 12.42 -1.15 -39.24
N VAL A 456 11.70 -2.17 -39.67
CA VAL A 456 10.86 -3.02 -38.82
C VAL A 456 11.39 -4.44 -38.85
N THR A 457 11.47 -5.04 -37.65
CA THR A 457 11.81 -6.44 -37.42
C THR A 457 10.74 -7.09 -36.55
N GLU A 458 10.83 -8.39 -36.31
CA GLU A 458 9.88 -9.08 -35.42
C GLU A 458 9.85 -8.51 -34.00
N LYS A 459 10.95 -7.96 -33.52
CA LYS A 459 11.12 -7.52 -32.11
C LYS A 459 11.26 -6.01 -31.94
N ASN A 460 11.57 -5.27 -33.01
CA ASN A 460 11.90 -3.86 -32.90
C ASN A 460 11.47 -3.07 -34.12
N VAL A 461 11.10 -1.81 -33.90
CA VAL A 461 10.97 -0.80 -34.94
C VAL A 461 11.99 0.31 -34.72
N SER A 462 12.65 0.76 -35.81
CA SER A 462 13.59 1.88 -35.81
C SER A 462 13.17 2.92 -36.82
N LEU A 463 13.08 4.17 -36.39
CA LEU A 463 12.88 5.37 -37.22
C LEU A 463 14.11 6.26 -37.07
N GLU A 464 14.74 6.63 -38.18
CA GLU A 464 15.86 7.57 -38.17
C GLU A 464 15.60 8.67 -39.20
N ILE A 465 15.72 9.94 -38.74
CA ILE A 465 15.59 11.13 -39.60
C ILE A 465 16.94 11.84 -39.62
N VAL A 466 17.43 12.07 -40.83
CA VAL A 466 18.77 12.64 -41.06
C VAL A 466 18.65 13.85 -41.97
N ASP A 467 19.33 14.94 -41.56
CA ASP A 467 19.57 16.10 -42.40
C ASP A 467 21.09 16.40 -42.53
N GLN A 468 21.44 17.12 -43.58
CA GLN A 468 22.80 17.58 -43.84
C GLN A 468 22.97 19.09 -43.59
N GLY A 469 22.26 19.61 -42.58
CA GLY A 469 22.25 21.00 -42.22
C GLY A 469 23.41 21.40 -41.32
N ASN A 470 23.30 22.61 -40.77
CA ASN A 470 24.40 23.22 -40.01
C ASN A 470 24.76 22.50 -38.71
N GLY A 471 23.90 21.57 -38.24
CA GLY A 471 24.05 20.92 -36.96
C GLY A 471 23.92 21.87 -35.77
N PHE A 472 24.12 21.37 -34.55
CA PHE A 472 24.16 22.14 -33.31
C PHE A 472 25.14 21.52 -32.32
N VAL A 473 25.64 22.33 -31.37
CA VAL A 473 26.53 21.85 -30.32
C VAL A 473 25.71 21.39 -29.11
N GLU A 474 25.99 20.21 -28.61
CA GLU A 474 25.23 19.58 -27.50
C GLU A 474 25.23 20.44 -26.22
N LYS A 475 26.23 21.29 -26.00
CA LYS A 475 26.30 22.24 -24.88
C LYS A 475 25.21 23.33 -24.95
N ASP A 476 24.87 23.82 -26.15
CA ASP A 476 23.85 24.86 -26.33
C ASP A 476 22.44 24.37 -26.02
N ILE A 477 22.21 23.03 -26.01
CA ILE A 477 20.94 22.40 -25.71
C ILE A 477 20.73 22.18 -24.21
N LYS A 478 21.81 21.91 -23.45
CA LYS A 478 21.72 21.75 -21.98
C LYS A 478 21.42 23.08 -21.29
N GLU A 479 21.82 24.20 -21.86
CA GLU A 479 21.50 25.52 -21.31
C GLU A 479 20.16 26.09 -21.79
N LYS A 480 19.74 25.79 -23.02
CA LYS A 480 18.39 26.07 -23.51
C LYS A 480 17.59 24.78 -23.59
N LYS A 481 16.86 24.44 -22.51
CA LYS A 481 15.86 23.37 -22.54
C LYS A 481 14.91 23.55 -23.73
N SER A 482 15.27 23.03 -24.91
CA SER A 482 14.36 23.12 -26.07
C SER A 482 13.19 22.19 -25.79
N LEU A 483 12.01 22.77 -25.64
CA LEU A 483 10.75 22.07 -25.32
C LEU A 483 10.54 20.88 -26.25
N GLY A 484 10.86 21.00 -27.55
CA GLY A 484 10.70 19.96 -28.55
C GLY A 484 11.55 18.71 -28.31
N MET A 485 12.81 18.85 -27.89
CA MET A 485 13.68 17.69 -27.62
C MET A 485 13.29 16.96 -26.34
N THR A 486 12.88 17.69 -25.30
CA THR A 486 12.37 17.11 -24.06
C THR A 486 11.11 16.32 -24.36
N THR A 487 10.16 16.88 -25.09
CA THR A 487 8.92 16.21 -25.47
C THR A 487 9.15 14.96 -26.34
N MET A 488 10.15 14.98 -27.23
CA MET A 488 10.51 13.78 -28.02
C MET A 488 11.03 12.65 -27.12
N ARG A 489 11.88 12.94 -26.12
CA ARG A 489 12.38 11.95 -25.17
C ARG A 489 11.29 11.36 -24.31
N GLU A 490 10.46 12.19 -23.71
CA GLU A 490 9.29 11.74 -22.92
C GLU A 490 8.36 10.83 -23.72
N ARG A 491 8.10 11.16 -24.98
CA ARG A 491 7.24 10.32 -25.87
C ARG A 491 7.87 8.97 -26.19
N VAL A 492 9.18 8.90 -26.37
CA VAL A 492 9.89 7.64 -26.63
C VAL A 492 9.89 6.77 -25.38
N GLU A 493 10.08 7.34 -24.20
CA GLU A 493 10.03 6.65 -22.91
C GLU A 493 8.64 6.04 -22.66
N LEU A 494 7.58 6.78 -22.98
CA LEU A 494 6.19 6.31 -22.81
C LEU A 494 5.87 5.03 -23.62
N ILE A 495 6.59 4.79 -24.73
CA ILE A 495 6.43 3.59 -25.55
C ILE A 495 7.54 2.56 -25.34
N GLY A 496 8.31 2.70 -24.24
CA GLY A 496 9.40 1.77 -23.89
C GLY A 496 10.59 1.80 -24.86
N GLY A 497 10.73 2.87 -25.65
CA GLY A 497 11.78 3.03 -26.64
C GLY A 497 13.01 3.78 -26.14
N THR A 498 14.00 3.91 -27.03
CA THR A 498 15.20 4.70 -26.82
C THR A 498 15.38 5.70 -27.96
N ILE A 499 15.86 6.92 -27.65
CA ILE A 499 16.18 7.96 -28.62
C ILE A 499 17.65 8.33 -28.56
N LYS A 500 18.32 8.36 -29.70
CA LYS A 500 19.70 8.83 -29.85
C LYS A 500 19.71 10.02 -30.82
N ILE A 501 20.20 11.15 -30.35
CA ILE A 501 20.35 12.36 -31.15
C ILE A 501 21.85 12.61 -31.33
N VAL A 502 22.31 12.67 -32.56
CA VAL A 502 23.70 12.94 -32.92
C VAL A 502 23.72 14.15 -33.84
N SER A 503 24.44 15.19 -33.47
CA SER A 503 24.63 16.35 -34.28
C SER A 503 26.13 16.63 -34.45
N GLU A 504 26.59 16.66 -35.70
CA GLU A 504 27.96 16.95 -36.10
C GLU A 504 27.94 18.07 -37.12
N LYS A 505 29.10 18.68 -37.40
CA LYS A 505 29.18 19.69 -38.46
C LYS A 505 28.68 19.11 -39.79
N LYS A 506 27.59 19.68 -40.31
CA LYS A 506 26.90 19.32 -41.56
C LYS A 506 26.06 18.02 -41.52
N ARG A 507 25.70 17.53 -40.33
CA ARG A 507 24.78 16.38 -40.25
C ARG A 507 24.09 16.32 -38.88
N THR A 508 22.76 16.18 -38.88
CA THR A 508 21.99 15.81 -37.68
C THR A 508 21.25 14.49 -37.93
N SER A 509 21.31 13.60 -36.97
CA SER A 509 20.55 12.33 -36.99
C SER A 509 19.76 12.18 -35.68
N ILE A 510 18.46 11.93 -35.82
CA ILE A 510 17.56 11.59 -34.71
C ILE A 510 17.10 10.14 -34.96
N LYS A 511 17.57 9.22 -34.12
CA LYS A 511 17.28 7.80 -34.22
C LYS A 511 16.49 7.30 -33.02
N ILE A 512 15.36 6.66 -33.29
CA ILE A 512 14.46 6.09 -32.31
C ILE A 512 14.43 4.57 -32.50
N ASN A 513 14.49 3.81 -31.41
CA ASN A 513 14.29 2.36 -31.41
C ASN A 513 13.22 2.02 -30.37
N VAL A 514 12.21 1.23 -30.79
CA VAL A 514 11.11 0.81 -29.94
C VAL A 514 10.99 -0.71 -30.00
N PRO A 515 10.99 -1.42 -28.86
CA PRO A 515 10.67 -2.85 -28.83
C PRO A 515 9.18 -3.05 -29.17
N LEU A 516 8.86 -4.13 -29.92
CA LEU A 516 7.51 -4.47 -30.38
C LEU A 516 6.99 -5.71 -29.66
#